data_7426bf3a46086fd34aca37af62e2f547
#
_entry.id   7426bf3a46086fd34aca37af62e2f547
#
_cell.length_a   1.000
_cell.length_b   1.000
_cell.length_c   1.000
_cell.angle_alpha   90.00
_cell.angle_beta   90.00
_cell.angle_gamma   90.00
#
_symmetry.space_group_name_H-M   'P 1'
#
loop_
_entity.id
_entity.type
_entity.pdbx_description
1 polymer ?
#
loop_
_entity_poly.entity_id
_entity_poly.type
_entity_poly.pdbx_seq_one_letter_code
_entity_poly.pdbx_strand_id
1 'polypeptide(L)'
;GKGTHYGLKYLKKYLNELKGEDVYVLKFDISKYFYSINHEILIEEIRRKIKDKRFLDVLFKIINSTDRGVNDRIEKLKELEISRLDNIDKINEVKRIPIYKKGYGLPIGNLTSQIMAIYYLNYLDHYIKEKLKIKHYIRYMDDGILLCNDKSYLRYCLKEIERIVSLYDLKLNDKTKIINVNKEG
;
A
#
# COMPACT_ATOMS: atom_id res chain seq x y z
N GLY A 1 -13.89 -2.81 -14.58
CA GLY A 1 -12.98 -2.68 -13.44
C GLY A 1 -12.81 -1.25 -12.97
N LYS A 2 -12.45 -1.10 -11.70
CA LYS A 2 -12.22 0.21 -11.08
C LYS A 2 -10.70 0.48 -11.06
N GLY A 3 -10.08 0.62 -12.25
CA GLY A 3 -8.65 0.89 -12.39
C GLY A 3 -8.29 2.38 -12.27
N THR A 4 -7.07 2.74 -12.69
CA THR A 4 -6.50 4.10 -12.58
C THR A 4 -7.40 5.17 -13.20
N HIS A 5 -8.01 4.91 -14.37
CA HIS A 5 -8.95 5.83 -15.02
C HIS A 5 -10.18 6.13 -14.16
N TYR A 6 -10.68 5.13 -13.43
CA TYR A 6 -11.79 5.32 -12.50
C TYR A 6 -11.38 6.22 -11.34
N GLY A 7 -10.18 6.01 -10.77
CA GLY A 7 -9.61 6.87 -9.73
C GLY A 7 -9.49 8.34 -10.18
N LEU A 8 -8.94 8.56 -11.37
CA LEU A 8 -8.80 9.91 -11.96
C LEU A 8 -10.15 10.62 -12.16
N LYS A 9 -11.19 9.87 -12.61
CA LYS A 9 -12.54 10.41 -12.74
C LYS A 9 -13.08 10.91 -11.39
N TYR A 10 -12.88 10.13 -10.32
CA TYR A 10 -13.32 10.54 -8.98
C TYR A 10 -12.48 11.67 -8.40
N LEU A 11 -11.17 11.69 -8.65
CA LEU A 11 -10.31 12.80 -8.24
C LEU A 11 -10.78 14.12 -8.86
N LYS A 12 -11.05 14.14 -10.17
CA LYS A 12 -11.61 15.32 -10.86
C LYS A 12 -12.97 15.74 -10.27
N LYS A 13 -13.84 14.77 -9.99
CA LYS A 13 -15.15 15.03 -9.36
C LYS A 13 -14.96 15.69 -7.99
N TYR A 14 -14.08 15.16 -7.14
CA TYR A 14 -13.85 15.68 -5.79
C TYR A 14 -13.23 17.07 -5.80
N LEU A 15 -12.30 17.34 -6.70
CA LEU A 15 -11.75 18.69 -6.89
C LEU A 15 -12.83 19.69 -7.32
N ASN A 16 -13.75 19.28 -8.20
CA ASN A 16 -14.87 20.14 -8.61
C ASN A 16 -15.88 20.37 -7.47
N GLU A 17 -16.14 19.38 -6.62
CA GLU A 17 -17.03 19.52 -5.45
C GLU A 17 -16.47 20.47 -4.40
N LEU A 18 -15.14 20.57 -4.29
CA LEU A 18 -14.42 21.44 -3.34
C LEU A 18 -14.03 22.80 -3.95
N LYS A 19 -14.38 23.08 -5.23
CA LYS A 19 -14.03 24.29 -5.94
C LYS A 19 -14.63 25.53 -5.26
N GLY A 20 -13.80 26.58 -5.11
CA GLY A 20 -14.20 27.85 -4.48
C GLY A 20 -13.64 28.07 -3.08
N GLU A 21 -13.00 27.07 -2.49
CA GLU A 21 -12.32 27.13 -1.20
C GLU A 21 -10.86 26.66 -1.34
N ASP A 22 -10.05 26.87 -0.31
CA ASP A 22 -8.72 26.27 -0.24
C ASP A 22 -8.84 24.74 -0.16
N VAL A 23 -8.27 24.04 -1.14
CA VAL A 23 -8.28 22.57 -1.18
C VAL A 23 -6.92 22.03 -0.78
N TYR A 24 -6.90 21.22 0.25
CA TYR A 24 -5.71 20.50 0.69
C TYR A 24 -5.82 19.03 0.32
N VAL A 25 -4.71 18.46 -0.11
CA VAL A 25 -4.59 17.04 -0.47
C VAL A 25 -3.53 16.41 0.40
N LEU A 26 -3.92 15.40 1.18
CA LEU A 26 -2.99 14.47 1.79
C LEU A 26 -2.78 13.31 0.83
N LYS A 27 -1.55 13.18 0.32
CA LYS A 27 -1.10 11.98 -0.40
C LYS A 27 -0.22 11.15 0.54
N PHE A 28 -0.56 9.87 0.71
CA PHE A 28 0.27 8.93 1.43
C PHE A 28 0.57 7.70 0.57
N ASP A 29 1.68 7.07 0.84
CA ASP A 29 2.17 5.85 0.22
C ASP A 29 2.79 4.96 1.30
N ILE A 30 2.69 3.64 1.17
CA ILE A 30 3.23 2.68 2.13
C ILE A 30 4.57 2.15 1.64
N SER A 31 5.58 2.29 2.49
CA SER A 31 6.94 1.87 2.17
C SER A 31 7.02 0.36 1.94
N LYS A 32 7.55 -0.04 0.75
CA LYS A 32 7.80 -1.45 0.39
C LYS A 32 6.60 -2.36 0.65
N TYR A 33 5.39 -1.90 0.33
CA TYR A 33 4.13 -2.50 0.75
C TYR A 33 4.08 -4.01 0.61
N PHE A 34 4.28 -4.56 -0.61
CA PHE A 34 4.22 -6.00 -0.85
C PHE A 34 5.25 -6.81 -0.08
N TYR A 35 6.38 -6.23 0.29
CA TYR A 35 7.42 -6.87 1.11
C TYR A 35 7.15 -6.77 2.60
N SER A 36 6.28 -5.84 3.02
CA SER A 36 6.04 -5.50 4.43
C SER A 36 4.76 -6.11 5.00
N ILE A 37 3.92 -6.75 4.18
CA ILE A 37 2.68 -7.39 4.65
C ILE A 37 3.02 -8.51 5.62
N ASN A 38 2.58 -8.40 6.88
CA ASN A 38 2.77 -9.39 7.92
C ASN A 38 1.79 -10.56 7.72
N HIS A 39 2.33 -11.78 7.59
CA HIS A 39 1.54 -12.98 7.32
C HIS A 39 0.56 -13.31 8.45
N GLU A 40 0.97 -13.17 9.72
CA GLU A 40 0.13 -13.48 10.87
C GLU A 40 -1.09 -12.56 10.92
N ILE A 41 -0.88 -11.25 10.76
CA ILE A 41 -1.97 -10.27 10.73
C ILE A 41 -2.91 -10.55 9.55
N LEU A 42 -2.37 -10.78 8.36
CA LEU A 42 -3.17 -11.09 7.17
C LEU A 42 -4.01 -12.36 7.36
N ILE A 43 -3.40 -13.42 7.88
CA ILE A 43 -4.05 -14.70 8.15
C ILE A 43 -5.18 -14.52 9.18
N GLU A 44 -4.95 -13.74 10.23
CA GLU A 44 -5.95 -13.45 11.25
C GLU A 44 -7.15 -12.69 10.67
N GLU A 45 -6.89 -11.64 9.88
CA GLU A 45 -7.94 -10.89 9.19
C GLU A 45 -8.78 -11.76 8.25
N ILE A 46 -8.13 -12.65 7.49
CA ILE A 46 -8.81 -13.60 6.60
C ILE A 46 -9.68 -14.58 7.41
N ARG A 47 -9.15 -15.14 8.51
CA ARG A 47 -9.89 -16.07 9.39
C ARG A 47 -11.14 -15.47 10.01
N ARG A 48 -11.18 -14.17 10.23
CA ARG A 48 -12.39 -13.48 10.72
C ARG A 48 -13.55 -13.58 9.74
N LYS A 49 -13.27 -13.61 8.42
CA LYS A 49 -14.29 -13.62 7.35
C LYS A 49 -14.53 -15.00 6.76
N ILE A 50 -13.50 -15.81 6.61
CA ILE A 50 -13.56 -17.12 5.96
C ILE A 50 -13.42 -18.21 7.01
N LYS A 51 -14.35 -19.17 7.02
CA LYS A 51 -14.38 -20.29 7.97
C LYS A 51 -14.08 -21.66 7.34
N ASP A 52 -14.08 -21.73 6.02
CA ASP A 52 -13.73 -22.97 5.29
C ASP A 52 -12.24 -23.29 5.48
N LYS A 53 -11.97 -24.39 6.17
CA LYS A 53 -10.61 -24.83 6.51
C LYS A 53 -9.78 -25.18 5.28
N ARG A 54 -10.38 -25.86 4.29
CA ARG A 54 -9.67 -26.28 3.07
C ARG A 54 -9.23 -25.06 2.25
N PHE A 55 -10.12 -24.09 2.14
CA PHE A 55 -9.81 -22.83 1.44
C PHE A 55 -8.72 -22.04 2.19
N LEU A 56 -8.81 -21.95 3.52
CA LEU A 56 -7.78 -21.31 4.35
C LEU A 56 -6.42 -21.98 4.19
N ASP A 57 -6.34 -23.30 4.15
CA ASP A 57 -5.08 -24.04 3.96
C ASP A 57 -4.40 -23.68 2.62
N VAL A 58 -5.19 -23.53 1.55
CA VAL A 58 -4.68 -23.10 0.24
C VAL A 58 -4.15 -21.67 0.31
N LEU A 59 -4.92 -20.74 0.90
CA LEU A 59 -4.50 -19.35 1.05
C LEU A 59 -3.21 -19.22 1.89
N PHE A 60 -3.10 -19.98 2.98
CA PHE A 60 -1.91 -19.93 3.83
C PHE A 60 -0.67 -20.50 3.14
N LYS A 61 -0.81 -21.53 2.29
CA LYS A 61 0.27 -22.01 1.42
C LYS A 61 0.75 -20.95 0.44
N ILE A 62 -0.18 -20.15 -0.12
CA ILE A 62 0.14 -19.05 -1.02
C ILE A 62 0.84 -17.92 -0.26
N ILE A 63 0.31 -17.50 0.88
CA ILE A 63 0.88 -16.43 1.72
C ILE A 63 2.32 -16.80 2.12
N ASN A 64 2.53 -18.01 2.63
CA ASN A 64 3.84 -18.47 3.09
C ASN A 64 4.78 -18.92 1.94
N SER A 65 4.41 -18.73 0.69
CA SER A 65 5.25 -19.16 -0.44
C SER A 65 6.53 -18.35 -0.57
N THR A 66 6.57 -17.11 -0.06
CA THR A 66 7.78 -16.27 -0.03
C THR A 66 8.87 -16.81 0.89
N ASP A 67 8.51 -17.63 1.88
CA ASP A 67 9.46 -18.27 2.80
C ASP A 67 10.17 -19.50 2.18
N ARG A 68 9.82 -19.90 0.95
CA ARG A 68 10.28 -21.14 0.30
C ARG A 68 11.35 -20.87 -0.76
N GLY A 69 12.52 -20.38 -0.36
CA GLY A 69 13.67 -20.22 -1.28
C GLY A 69 13.50 -19.15 -2.35
N VAL A 70 12.52 -18.23 -2.19
CA VAL A 70 12.33 -17.11 -3.12
C VAL A 70 13.49 -16.13 -3.02
N ASN A 71 14.02 -15.90 -1.83
CA ASN A 71 15.18 -15.03 -1.61
C ASN A 71 16.42 -15.53 -2.32
N ASP A 72 16.72 -16.84 -2.25
CA ASP A 72 17.87 -17.46 -2.93
C ASP A 72 17.78 -17.26 -4.45
N ARG A 73 16.56 -17.31 -5.01
CA ARG A 73 16.32 -17.04 -6.43
C ARG A 73 16.52 -15.57 -6.77
N ILE A 74 16.04 -14.67 -5.91
CA ILE A 74 16.22 -13.21 -6.08
C ILE A 74 17.72 -12.88 -6.04
N GLU A 75 18.47 -13.43 -5.10
CA GLU A 75 19.92 -13.18 -4.99
C GLU A 75 20.68 -13.67 -6.20
N LYS A 76 20.41 -14.90 -6.65
CA LYS A 76 21.00 -15.42 -7.90
C LYS A 76 20.68 -14.55 -9.13
N LEU A 77 19.45 -14.07 -9.24
CA LEU A 77 19.05 -13.17 -10.33
C LEU A 77 19.75 -11.81 -10.24
N LYS A 78 19.94 -11.27 -9.02
CA LYS A 78 20.71 -10.04 -8.82
C LYS A 78 22.16 -10.21 -9.23
N GLU A 79 22.80 -11.29 -8.82
CA GLU A 79 24.19 -11.59 -9.20
C GLU A 79 24.34 -11.69 -10.72
N LEU A 80 23.42 -12.42 -11.38
CA LEU A 80 23.40 -12.56 -12.81
C LEU A 80 23.19 -11.22 -13.54
N GLU A 81 22.28 -10.39 -13.03
CA GLU A 81 22.01 -9.08 -13.64
C GLU A 81 23.18 -8.12 -13.43
N ILE A 82 23.75 -8.09 -12.23
CA ILE A 82 24.94 -7.27 -11.92
C ILE A 82 26.12 -7.64 -12.83
N SER A 83 26.31 -8.94 -13.11
CA SER A 83 27.41 -9.40 -14.00
C SER A 83 27.27 -8.92 -15.45
N ARG A 84 26.10 -8.45 -15.86
CA ARG A 84 25.79 -7.95 -17.21
C ARG A 84 25.79 -6.43 -17.31
N LEU A 85 25.94 -5.72 -16.19
CA LEU A 85 25.84 -4.26 -16.11
C LEU A 85 27.22 -3.63 -15.92
N ASP A 86 27.55 -2.66 -16.78
CA ASP A 86 28.76 -1.84 -16.66
C ASP A 86 28.50 -0.50 -15.94
N ASN A 87 27.25 -0.17 -15.70
CA ASN A 87 26.85 1.11 -15.08
C ASN A 87 26.64 0.96 -13.58
N ILE A 88 27.43 1.72 -12.79
CA ILE A 88 27.41 1.70 -11.31
C ILE A 88 26.04 2.07 -10.75
N ASP A 89 25.32 3.02 -11.34
CA ASP A 89 24.00 3.43 -10.85
C ASP A 89 22.98 2.31 -11.01
N LYS A 90 22.98 1.64 -12.16
CA LYS A 90 22.12 0.47 -12.39
C LYS A 90 22.47 -0.71 -11.48
N ILE A 91 23.76 -0.95 -11.24
CA ILE A 91 24.21 -1.97 -10.28
C ILE A 91 23.68 -1.65 -8.88
N ASN A 92 23.75 -0.39 -8.46
CA ASN A 92 23.22 0.04 -7.17
C ASN A 92 21.69 -0.09 -7.08
N GLU A 93 20.97 0.16 -8.17
CA GLU A 93 19.51 -0.08 -8.25
C GLU A 93 19.18 -1.56 -8.04
N VAL A 94 19.88 -2.47 -8.73
CA VAL A 94 19.70 -3.92 -8.58
C VAL A 94 20.00 -4.37 -7.15
N LYS A 95 21.08 -3.87 -6.53
CA LYS A 95 21.42 -4.18 -5.12
C LYS A 95 20.33 -3.74 -4.14
N ARG A 96 19.63 -2.63 -4.42
CA ARG A 96 18.56 -2.09 -3.58
C ARG A 96 17.24 -2.86 -3.68
N ILE A 97 17.07 -3.78 -4.63
CA ILE A 97 15.87 -4.62 -4.70
C ILE A 97 15.74 -5.36 -3.37
N PRO A 98 14.61 -5.20 -2.64
CA PRO A 98 14.46 -5.84 -1.34
C PRO A 98 14.32 -7.37 -1.47
N ILE A 99 14.70 -8.07 -0.41
CA ILE A 99 14.40 -9.49 -0.21
C ILE A 99 13.27 -9.61 0.81
N TYR A 100 12.59 -10.75 0.83
CA TYR A 100 11.53 -11.01 1.78
C TYR A 100 12.09 -11.36 3.16
N LYS A 101 11.53 -10.75 4.20
CA LYS A 101 11.75 -11.18 5.58
C LYS A 101 10.86 -12.39 5.85
N LYS A 102 11.34 -13.38 6.60
CA LYS A 102 10.53 -14.56 7.01
C LYS A 102 9.25 -14.11 7.71
N GLY A 103 8.11 -14.66 7.30
CA GLY A 103 6.79 -14.31 7.82
C GLY A 103 6.24 -12.98 7.25
N TYR A 104 6.87 -12.42 6.22
CA TYR A 104 6.45 -11.17 5.58
C TYR A 104 6.44 -11.26 4.07
N GLY A 105 5.59 -10.43 3.50
CA GLY A 105 5.53 -10.16 2.08
C GLY A 105 4.66 -11.12 1.27
N LEU A 106 4.18 -10.65 0.16
CA LEU A 106 3.39 -11.42 -0.80
C LEU A 106 4.12 -11.48 -2.14
N PRO A 107 4.04 -12.62 -2.85
CA PRO A 107 4.66 -12.76 -4.18
C PRO A 107 4.12 -11.70 -5.15
N ILE A 108 5.01 -10.90 -5.74
CA ILE A 108 4.66 -9.89 -6.72
C ILE A 108 4.29 -10.58 -8.05
N GLY A 109 3.24 -10.07 -8.71
CA GLY A 109 2.79 -10.56 -10.02
C GLY A 109 1.59 -11.51 -9.98
N ASN A 110 1.22 -12.04 -8.82
CA ASN A 110 0.06 -12.92 -8.66
C ASN A 110 -1.23 -12.12 -8.39
N LEU A 111 -2.32 -12.46 -9.06
CA LEU A 111 -3.64 -11.87 -8.80
C LEU A 111 -4.09 -12.09 -7.34
N THR A 112 -3.86 -13.28 -6.80
CA THR A 112 -4.18 -13.61 -5.40
C THR A 112 -3.46 -12.69 -4.43
N SER A 113 -2.18 -12.42 -4.66
CA SER A 113 -1.40 -11.48 -3.84
C SER A 113 -1.94 -10.06 -3.91
N GLN A 114 -2.37 -9.62 -5.10
CA GLN A 114 -2.99 -8.31 -5.26
C GLN A 114 -4.31 -8.20 -4.47
N ILE A 115 -5.16 -9.23 -4.53
CA ILE A 115 -6.42 -9.26 -3.76
C ILE A 115 -6.13 -9.23 -2.25
N MET A 116 -5.18 -10.03 -1.78
CA MET A 116 -4.78 -10.05 -0.37
C MET A 116 -4.19 -8.71 0.08
N ALA A 117 -3.38 -8.08 -0.74
CA ALA A 117 -2.82 -6.76 -0.47
C ALA A 117 -3.93 -5.68 -0.39
N ILE A 118 -4.90 -5.68 -1.32
CA ILE A 118 -6.05 -4.78 -1.22
C ILE A 118 -6.81 -5.01 0.08
N TYR A 119 -7.03 -6.27 0.45
CA TYR A 119 -7.78 -6.66 1.63
C TYR A 119 -7.05 -6.29 2.93
N TYR A 120 -5.73 -6.39 2.97
CA TYR A 120 -4.92 -6.07 4.15
C TYR A 120 -5.14 -4.65 4.68
N LEU A 121 -5.40 -3.68 3.80
CA LEU A 121 -5.72 -2.29 4.17
C LEU A 121 -7.22 -2.00 4.31
N ASN A 122 -8.07 -3.04 4.27
CA ASN A 122 -9.53 -2.85 4.35
C ASN A 122 -9.95 -2.12 5.64
N TYR A 123 -9.32 -2.44 6.77
CA TYR A 123 -9.60 -1.74 8.03
C TYR A 123 -9.24 -0.25 7.97
N LEU A 124 -8.11 0.09 7.33
CA LEU A 124 -7.70 1.49 7.11
C LEU A 124 -8.74 2.24 6.29
N ASP A 125 -9.26 1.62 5.21
CA ASP A 125 -10.31 2.22 4.38
C ASP A 125 -11.57 2.53 5.19
N HIS A 126 -12.04 1.57 5.98
CA HIS A 126 -13.18 1.77 6.88
C HIS A 126 -12.91 2.84 7.93
N TYR A 127 -11.72 2.85 8.53
CA TYR A 127 -11.34 3.85 9.52
C TYR A 127 -11.38 5.26 8.94
N ILE A 128 -10.79 5.47 7.75
CA ILE A 128 -10.80 6.77 7.05
C ILE A 128 -12.23 7.21 6.72
N LYS A 129 -13.07 6.30 6.23
CA LYS A 129 -14.44 6.64 5.83
C LYS A 129 -15.40 6.80 7.00
N GLU A 130 -15.32 5.94 8.00
CA GLU A 130 -16.32 5.83 9.05
C GLU A 130 -15.93 6.56 10.34
N LYS A 131 -14.64 6.56 10.69
CA LYS A 131 -14.16 7.25 11.91
C LYS A 131 -13.65 8.66 11.61
N LEU A 132 -12.76 8.80 10.62
CA LEU A 132 -12.27 10.10 10.21
C LEU A 132 -13.28 10.85 9.31
N LYS A 133 -14.39 10.25 8.90
CA LYS A 133 -15.46 10.89 8.12
C LYS A 133 -14.98 11.61 6.86
N ILE A 134 -13.84 11.21 6.30
CA ILE A 134 -13.31 11.81 5.06
C ILE A 134 -14.20 11.41 3.89
N LYS A 135 -14.92 12.38 3.34
CA LYS A 135 -15.84 12.19 2.21
C LYS A 135 -15.08 11.89 0.91
N HIS A 136 -14.01 12.62 0.67
CA HIS A 136 -13.23 12.57 -0.57
C HIS A 136 -11.94 11.76 -0.35
N TYR A 137 -12.06 10.44 -0.46
CA TYR A 137 -10.98 9.48 -0.30
C TYR A 137 -10.91 8.53 -1.48
N ILE A 138 -9.71 8.31 -1.98
CA ILE A 138 -9.39 7.35 -3.03
C ILE A 138 -8.15 6.59 -2.59
N ARG A 139 -8.16 5.25 -2.74
CA ARG A 139 -6.96 4.44 -2.61
C ARG A 139 -6.79 3.56 -3.85
N TYR A 140 -5.55 3.45 -4.30
CA TYR A 140 -5.13 2.49 -5.31
C TYR A 140 -3.94 1.70 -4.77
N MET A 141 -4.17 0.44 -4.41
CA MET A 141 -3.20 -0.41 -3.72
C MET A 141 -2.72 0.24 -2.41
N ASP A 142 -1.47 0.65 -2.35
CA ASP A 142 -0.76 1.30 -1.25
C ASP A 142 -0.80 2.83 -1.28
N ASP A 143 -1.11 3.40 -2.42
CA ASP A 143 -1.29 4.85 -2.60
C ASP A 143 -2.68 5.32 -2.16
N GLY A 144 -2.74 6.28 -1.23
CA GLY A 144 -3.99 6.90 -0.79
C GLY A 144 -3.99 8.41 -0.93
N ILE A 145 -5.17 8.96 -1.28
CA ILE A 145 -5.40 10.41 -1.44
C ILE A 145 -6.64 10.80 -0.66
N LEU A 146 -6.50 11.77 0.24
CA LEU A 146 -7.59 12.43 0.95
C LEU A 146 -7.66 13.89 0.56
N LEU A 147 -8.86 14.41 0.30
CA LEU A 147 -9.08 15.82 0.01
C LEU A 147 -10.01 16.43 1.06
N CYS A 148 -9.65 17.63 1.53
CA CYS A 148 -10.42 18.38 2.51
C CYS A 148 -10.05 19.87 2.44
N ASN A 149 -10.96 20.74 2.89
CA ASN A 149 -10.73 22.20 2.97
C ASN A 149 -10.00 22.60 4.26
N ASP A 150 -9.85 21.70 5.22
CA ASP A 150 -9.16 21.92 6.49
C ASP A 150 -7.80 21.21 6.54
N LYS A 151 -6.72 22.00 6.45
CA LYS A 151 -5.33 21.51 6.54
C LYS A 151 -5.02 20.91 7.92
N SER A 152 -5.57 21.50 8.98
CA SER A 152 -5.32 21.02 10.36
C SER A 152 -5.98 19.68 10.60
N TYR A 153 -7.18 19.50 10.05
CA TYR A 153 -7.86 18.21 10.07
C TYR A 153 -7.10 17.13 9.26
N LEU A 154 -6.56 17.45 8.09
CA LEU A 154 -5.71 16.50 7.35
C LEU A 154 -4.43 16.12 8.10
N ARG A 155 -3.84 17.03 8.88
CA ARG A 155 -2.70 16.70 9.76
C ARG A 155 -3.09 15.72 10.85
N TYR A 156 -4.28 15.90 11.45
CA TYR A 156 -4.83 14.94 12.40
C TYR A 156 -5.08 13.59 11.73
N CYS A 157 -5.71 13.59 10.54
CA CYS A 157 -5.93 12.37 9.75
C CYS A 157 -4.63 11.64 9.46
N LEU A 158 -3.56 12.36 9.10
CA LEU A 158 -2.25 11.76 8.85
C LEU A 158 -1.72 11.01 10.08
N LYS A 159 -1.76 11.62 11.27
CA LYS A 159 -1.34 10.96 12.52
C LYS A 159 -2.14 9.70 12.82
N GLU A 160 -3.45 9.74 12.59
CA GLU A 160 -4.30 8.58 12.78
C GLU A 160 -4.02 7.47 11.75
N ILE A 161 -3.77 7.84 10.48
CA ILE A 161 -3.36 6.89 9.43
C ILE A 161 -2.01 6.24 9.81
N GLU A 162 -1.03 7.02 10.25
CA GLU A 162 0.27 6.51 10.74
C GLU A 162 0.08 5.50 11.88
N ARG A 163 -0.79 5.83 12.84
CA ARG A 163 -1.10 4.94 13.96
C ARG A 163 -1.72 3.63 13.49
N ILE A 164 -2.73 3.68 12.58
CA ILE A 164 -3.38 2.47 12.06
C ILE A 164 -2.41 1.64 11.22
N VAL A 165 -1.64 2.27 10.34
CA VAL A 165 -0.64 1.62 9.50
C VAL A 165 0.40 0.88 10.36
N SER A 166 0.82 1.49 11.48
CA SER A 166 1.75 0.86 12.44
C SER A 166 1.15 -0.36 13.14
N LEU A 167 -0.17 -0.37 13.43
CA LEU A 167 -0.86 -1.55 13.99
C LEU A 167 -0.85 -2.76 13.01
N TYR A 168 -0.73 -2.48 11.71
CA TYR A 168 -0.59 -3.49 10.66
C TYR A 168 0.87 -3.80 10.33
N ASP A 169 1.80 -3.38 11.20
CA ASP A 169 3.25 -3.59 11.01
C ASP A 169 3.80 -3.00 9.70
N LEU A 170 3.17 -1.90 9.27
CA LEU A 170 3.51 -1.14 8.08
C LEU A 170 4.06 0.24 8.44
N LYS A 171 4.70 0.90 7.48
CA LYS A 171 5.25 2.24 7.63
C LYS A 171 4.91 3.10 6.41
N LEU A 172 4.52 4.35 6.64
CA LEU A 172 4.37 5.33 5.56
C LEU A 172 5.72 5.67 4.93
N ASN A 173 5.70 5.96 3.65
CA ASN A 173 6.85 6.43 2.89
C ASN A 173 7.12 7.91 3.21
N ASP A 174 8.39 8.32 3.20
CA ASP A 174 8.82 9.71 3.43
C ASP A 174 8.28 10.70 2.38
N LYS A 175 7.75 10.21 1.26
CA LYS A 175 7.06 11.00 0.24
C LYS A 175 5.63 11.42 0.63
N THR A 176 5.12 10.93 1.78
CA THR A 176 3.82 11.32 2.32
C THR A 176 3.79 12.81 2.63
N LYS A 177 2.84 13.54 2.05
CA LYS A 177 2.78 15.00 2.19
C LYS A 177 1.36 15.56 2.07
N ILE A 178 1.17 16.73 2.67
CA ILE A 178 -0.04 17.54 2.50
C ILE A 178 0.33 18.75 1.63
N ILE A 179 -0.36 18.90 0.51
CA ILE A 179 -0.18 20.00 -0.44
C ILE A 179 -1.43 20.87 -0.50
N ASN A 180 -1.27 22.15 -0.87
CA ASN A 180 -2.38 23.05 -1.21
C ASN A 180 -2.50 23.08 -2.74
N VAL A 181 -3.63 22.60 -3.28
CA VAL A 181 -3.85 22.48 -4.73
C VAL A 181 -3.82 23.86 -5.42
N ASN A 182 -4.30 24.91 -4.74
CA ASN A 182 -4.39 26.25 -5.32
C ASN A 182 -3.03 26.96 -5.41
N LYS A 183 -2.01 26.47 -4.67
CA LYS A 183 -0.68 27.11 -4.60
C LYS A 183 0.42 26.29 -5.26
N GLU A 184 0.25 24.98 -5.35
CA GLU A 184 1.28 24.03 -5.75
C GLU A 184 0.85 23.15 -6.96
N GLY A 185 -0.37 23.40 -7.51
CA GLY A 185 -0.97 22.62 -8.61
C GLY A 185 -0.64 23.13 -10.00
#